data_185836bcccc8e69b7cf70077cf362612
#
_entry.id   185836bcccc8e69b7cf70077cf362612
#
_cell.length_a   1.000
_cell.length_b   1.000
_cell.length_c   1.000
_cell.angle_alpha   90.00
_cell.angle_beta   90.00
_cell.angle_gamma   90.00
#
_symmetry.space_group_name_H-M   'P 1'
#
loop_
_entity.id
_entity.type
_entity.pdbx_description
1 polymer ?
#
loop_
_entity_poly.entity_id
_entity_poly.type
_entity_poly.pdbx_seq_one_letter_code
_entity_poly.pdbx_strand_id
1 'polypeptide(L)'
;MASVYYDKLFALINFVYRAIFHEEVSSEVEKFIKNLSYVGIGTITASVFSFSYNILAGRWLGPSEYGTFTLVQSVAMFLYIPMLLGFHTAMVKYNAEKIDFLRQRSIISTTYILVLLFTVISLLVYFIFSQEIMAIFSISSELFYFAVFFAVLFVFYTLAKEALRSLHMIQVYSRLMPVQSAILLLTFLIFVFVFKELSFRSPLYSMLLAYGVTGGIILAFLRRYLRPEFSKEWAHRLHRYSIYSLMGGVSSVLYSNIDKIAINTYMSVSSVGVYWAYNYSFTTLILLLSSIFVTVFFPIASMCPNKEILFKRINKIVILLIMLGWPLAASTGYVILKLYGEGYPFDLSFALLFATVGICISVDNLYGQLLNSVGVKGARITSFGAVVLALVNVSLNLLFIPRIGLIGAVIATIIAYLSSISIMLLNWKGLVNSC
;
A
#
# COMPACT_ATOMS: atom_id res chain seq x y z
N MET A 1 -10.46 10.77 -27.53
CA MET A 1 -9.53 11.28 -26.47
C MET A 1 -8.63 10.19 -25.89
N ALA A 2 -9.13 9.03 -25.51
CA ALA A 2 -8.29 7.95 -24.94
C ALA A 2 -7.14 7.48 -25.87
N SER A 3 -7.33 7.45 -27.20
CA SER A 3 -6.29 7.02 -28.14
C SER A 3 -5.09 7.99 -28.18
N VAL A 4 -5.31 9.29 -28.15
CA VAL A 4 -4.25 10.31 -28.21
C VAL A 4 -3.38 10.29 -26.93
N TYR A 5 -3.97 10.04 -25.76
CA TYR A 5 -3.20 9.88 -24.51
C TYR A 5 -2.41 8.56 -24.50
N TYR A 6 -2.97 7.51 -25.08
CA TYR A 6 -2.28 6.24 -25.28
C TYR A 6 -1.03 6.40 -26.13
N ASP A 7 -1.15 7.06 -27.30
CA ASP A 7 -0.03 7.24 -28.23
C ASP A 7 1.10 8.06 -27.60
N LYS A 8 0.77 9.08 -26.79
CA LYS A 8 1.77 9.87 -26.05
C LYS A 8 2.44 9.07 -24.92
N LEU A 9 1.66 8.30 -24.17
CA LEU A 9 2.20 7.46 -23.09
C LEU A 9 3.05 6.33 -23.67
N PHE A 10 2.61 5.72 -24.76
CA PHE A 10 3.36 4.70 -25.49
C PHE A 10 4.67 5.25 -26.04
N ALA A 11 4.65 6.45 -26.64
CA ALA A 11 5.86 7.11 -27.11
C ALA A 11 6.86 7.40 -25.97
N LEU A 12 6.37 7.86 -24.81
CA LEU A 12 7.20 8.07 -23.63
C LEU A 12 7.81 6.77 -23.13
N ILE A 13 7.00 5.71 -23.01
CA ILE A 13 7.47 4.40 -22.55
C ILE A 13 8.46 3.81 -23.53
N ASN A 14 8.21 3.93 -24.85
CA ASN A 14 9.12 3.47 -25.88
C ASN A 14 10.44 4.25 -25.87
N PHE A 15 10.39 5.56 -25.63
CA PHE A 15 11.58 6.39 -25.45
C PHE A 15 12.39 5.93 -24.23
N VAL A 16 11.74 5.72 -23.09
CA VAL A 16 12.39 5.21 -21.86
C VAL A 16 12.94 3.81 -22.07
N TYR A 17 12.18 2.93 -22.75
CA TYR A 17 12.62 1.57 -23.07
C TYR A 17 13.88 1.59 -23.94
N ARG A 18 13.87 2.35 -25.05
CA ARG A 18 15.04 2.50 -25.95
C ARG A 18 16.24 3.11 -25.22
N ALA A 19 16.03 4.09 -24.33
CA ALA A 19 17.10 4.71 -23.54
C ALA A 19 17.73 3.72 -22.55
N ILE A 20 16.92 2.79 -22.00
CA ILE A 20 17.39 1.80 -21.02
C ILE A 20 17.96 0.54 -21.68
N PHE A 21 17.31 0.03 -22.76
CA PHE A 21 17.61 -1.28 -23.32
C PHE A 21 18.29 -1.22 -24.69
N HIS A 22 18.28 -0.07 -25.37
CA HIS A 22 18.79 0.11 -26.73
C HIS A 22 18.15 -0.83 -27.79
N GLU A 23 16.93 -1.33 -27.50
CA GLU A 23 16.17 -2.27 -28.35
C GLU A 23 14.77 -1.72 -28.62
N GLU A 24 14.11 -2.24 -29.66
CA GLU A 24 12.71 -1.92 -29.95
C GLU A 24 11.74 -2.77 -29.11
N VAL A 25 10.59 -2.20 -28.79
CA VAL A 25 9.55 -2.87 -28.00
C VAL A 25 8.93 -4.02 -28.81
N SER A 26 8.95 -5.24 -28.29
CA SER A 26 8.29 -6.39 -28.93
C SER A 26 6.77 -6.25 -28.88
N SER A 27 6.05 -6.95 -29.79
CA SER A 27 4.59 -6.94 -29.85
C SER A 27 3.90 -7.45 -28.56
N GLU A 28 4.56 -8.32 -27.81
CA GLU A 28 4.07 -8.81 -26.51
C GLU A 28 4.22 -7.76 -25.42
N VAL A 29 5.34 -7.05 -25.42
CA VAL A 29 5.58 -5.90 -24.52
C VAL A 29 4.61 -4.76 -24.87
N GLU A 30 4.30 -4.54 -26.14
CA GLU A 30 3.31 -3.55 -26.58
C GLU A 30 1.91 -3.86 -26.02
N LYS A 31 1.43 -5.11 -26.15
CA LYS A 31 0.15 -5.54 -25.55
C LYS A 31 0.14 -5.38 -24.04
N PHE A 32 1.25 -5.69 -23.40
CA PHE A 32 1.42 -5.51 -21.95
C PHE A 32 1.34 -4.02 -21.57
N ILE A 33 2.07 -3.15 -22.27
CA ILE A 33 2.04 -1.70 -22.07
C ILE A 33 0.63 -1.13 -22.28
N LYS A 34 -0.11 -1.66 -23.25
CA LYS A 34 -1.50 -1.25 -23.50
C LYS A 34 -2.42 -1.57 -22.33
N ASN A 35 -2.32 -2.76 -21.76
CA ASN A 35 -3.06 -3.13 -20.56
C ASN A 35 -2.62 -2.29 -19.35
N LEU A 36 -1.33 -2.02 -19.22
CA LEU A 36 -0.74 -1.21 -18.19
C LEU A 36 -1.17 0.26 -18.26
N SER A 37 -1.35 0.82 -19.47
CA SER A 37 -1.82 2.20 -19.63
C SER A 37 -3.25 2.39 -19.13
N TYR A 38 -4.13 1.38 -19.24
CA TYR A 38 -5.47 1.43 -18.64
C TYR A 38 -5.39 1.46 -17.11
N VAL A 39 -4.53 0.63 -16.53
CA VAL A 39 -4.29 0.65 -15.06
C VAL A 39 -3.65 1.97 -14.65
N GLY A 40 -2.68 2.47 -15.41
CA GLY A 40 -1.99 3.72 -15.14
C GLY A 40 -2.94 4.93 -15.13
N ILE A 41 -3.79 5.08 -16.14
CA ILE A 41 -4.79 6.17 -16.20
C ILE A 41 -5.77 6.05 -15.03
N GLY A 42 -6.26 4.84 -14.74
CA GLY A 42 -7.12 4.60 -13.58
C GLY A 42 -6.44 4.97 -12.27
N THR A 43 -5.19 4.58 -12.09
CA THR A 43 -4.41 4.90 -10.89
C THR A 43 -4.15 6.40 -10.75
N ILE A 44 -3.75 7.10 -11.81
CA ILE A 44 -3.51 8.55 -11.79
C ILE A 44 -4.80 9.29 -11.42
N THR A 45 -5.92 8.94 -12.07
CA THR A 45 -7.23 9.56 -11.79
C THR A 45 -7.66 9.30 -10.35
N ALA A 46 -7.53 8.06 -9.86
CA ALA A 46 -7.80 7.71 -8.48
C ALA A 46 -6.89 8.47 -7.51
N SER A 47 -5.61 8.64 -7.84
CA SER A 47 -4.64 9.39 -7.03
C SER A 47 -5.02 10.87 -6.89
N VAL A 48 -5.54 11.50 -7.94
CA VAL A 48 -5.99 12.91 -7.87
C VAL A 48 -7.15 13.05 -6.87
N PHE A 49 -8.17 12.19 -6.93
CA PHE A 49 -9.28 12.22 -5.97
C PHE A 49 -8.83 11.89 -4.54
N SER A 50 -7.99 10.87 -4.37
CA SER A 50 -7.47 10.48 -3.05
C SER A 50 -6.56 11.57 -2.46
N PHE A 51 -5.77 12.24 -3.29
CA PHE A 51 -4.93 13.36 -2.91
C PHE A 51 -5.79 14.55 -2.42
N SER A 52 -6.80 14.93 -3.22
CA SER A 52 -7.75 15.98 -2.83
C SER A 52 -8.47 15.65 -1.52
N TYR A 53 -8.94 14.42 -1.37
CA TYR A 53 -9.58 13.96 -0.15
C TYR A 53 -8.67 14.09 1.08
N ASN A 54 -7.41 13.62 1.01
CA ASN A 54 -6.51 13.66 2.15
C ASN A 54 -6.16 15.11 2.57
N ILE A 55 -5.90 15.98 1.59
CA ILE A 55 -5.60 17.39 1.87
C ILE A 55 -6.82 18.09 2.48
N LEU A 56 -8.00 17.92 1.89
CA LEU A 56 -9.21 18.56 2.40
C LEU A 56 -9.61 18.03 3.78
N ALA A 57 -9.46 16.72 4.02
CA ALA A 57 -9.68 16.14 5.33
C ALA A 57 -8.73 16.74 6.37
N GLY A 58 -7.42 16.76 6.09
CA GLY A 58 -6.46 17.36 7.01
C GLY A 58 -6.70 18.85 7.24
N ARG A 59 -7.01 19.62 6.18
CA ARG A 59 -7.22 21.07 6.26
C ARG A 59 -8.46 21.45 7.07
N TRP A 60 -9.60 20.78 6.86
CA TRP A 60 -10.86 21.18 7.49
C TRP A 60 -11.04 20.59 8.88
N LEU A 61 -10.47 19.43 9.14
CA LEU A 61 -10.56 18.77 10.43
C LEU A 61 -9.47 19.23 11.42
N GLY A 62 -8.34 19.71 10.90
CA GLY A 62 -7.19 20.02 11.71
C GLY A 62 -6.43 18.78 12.24
N PRO A 63 -5.27 19.00 12.88
CA PRO A 63 -4.38 17.90 13.26
C PRO A 63 -4.99 16.87 14.22
N SER A 64 -5.86 17.29 15.16
CA SER A 64 -6.42 16.38 16.17
C SER A 64 -7.41 15.39 15.54
N GLU A 65 -8.42 15.88 14.84
CA GLU A 65 -9.45 15.03 14.23
C GLU A 65 -8.90 14.20 13.07
N TYR A 66 -8.02 14.80 12.28
CA TYR A 66 -7.32 14.08 11.20
C TYR A 66 -6.35 13.01 11.75
N GLY A 67 -5.69 13.31 12.90
CA GLY A 67 -4.88 12.35 13.61
C GLY A 67 -5.70 11.18 14.17
N THR A 68 -6.88 11.46 14.75
CA THR A 68 -7.81 10.44 15.22
C THR A 68 -8.26 9.52 14.06
N PHE A 69 -8.63 10.10 12.93
CA PHE A 69 -8.98 9.33 11.73
C PHE A 69 -7.84 8.41 11.28
N THR A 70 -6.62 8.92 11.17
CA THR A 70 -5.46 8.12 10.74
C THR A 70 -5.05 7.08 11.76
N LEU A 71 -5.24 7.35 13.06
CA LEU A 71 -5.03 6.39 14.13
C LEU A 71 -6.02 5.22 14.04
N VAL A 72 -7.33 5.50 13.87
CA VAL A 72 -8.35 4.46 13.67
C VAL A 72 -8.01 3.57 12.50
N GLN A 73 -7.60 4.16 11.36
CA GLN A 73 -7.13 3.38 10.21
C GLN A 73 -5.93 2.50 10.57
N SER A 74 -4.94 3.05 11.28
CA SER A 74 -3.74 2.31 11.64
C SER A 74 -4.04 1.13 12.55
N VAL A 75 -4.89 1.31 13.57
CA VAL A 75 -5.35 0.22 14.44
C VAL A 75 -6.11 -0.83 13.63
N ALA A 76 -7.02 -0.41 12.75
CA ALA A 76 -7.74 -1.33 11.88
C ALA A 76 -6.82 -2.18 10.99
N MET A 77 -5.67 -1.62 10.54
CA MET A 77 -4.66 -2.37 9.78
C MET A 77 -3.98 -3.46 10.61
N PHE A 78 -3.91 -3.36 11.95
CA PHE A 78 -3.48 -4.47 12.79
C PHE A 78 -4.60 -5.50 12.97
N LEU A 79 -5.82 -5.02 13.20
CA LEU A 79 -6.98 -5.90 13.44
C LEU A 79 -7.39 -6.74 12.22
N TYR A 80 -7.15 -6.28 10.99
CA TYR A 80 -7.51 -7.06 9.81
C TYR A 80 -6.59 -8.27 9.55
N ILE A 81 -5.37 -8.27 10.11
CA ILE A 81 -4.37 -9.33 9.85
C ILE A 81 -4.91 -10.74 10.17
N PRO A 82 -5.40 -11.02 11.40
CA PRO A 82 -5.89 -12.36 11.73
C PRO A 82 -7.21 -12.71 11.05
N MET A 83 -7.97 -11.75 10.55
CA MET A 83 -9.18 -12.01 9.76
C MET A 83 -8.82 -12.53 8.35
N LEU A 84 -7.80 -11.95 7.71
CA LEU A 84 -7.45 -12.23 6.32
C LEU A 84 -6.37 -13.32 6.17
N LEU A 85 -5.45 -13.43 7.14
CA LEU A 85 -4.38 -14.43 7.24
C LEU A 85 -3.61 -14.72 5.94
N GLY A 86 -3.57 -13.77 4.98
CA GLY A 86 -2.90 -13.96 3.70
C GLY A 86 -3.66 -14.83 2.68
N PHE A 87 -4.88 -15.28 2.97
CA PHE A 87 -5.69 -16.09 2.04
C PHE A 87 -5.96 -15.42 0.70
N HIS A 88 -6.11 -14.10 0.66
CA HIS A 88 -6.28 -13.33 -0.57
C HIS A 88 -5.10 -13.52 -1.54
N THR A 89 -3.87 -13.54 -1.04
CA THR A 89 -2.66 -13.75 -1.87
C THR A 89 -2.59 -15.19 -2.38
N ALA A 90 -2.95 -16.17 -1.53
CA ALA A 90 -3.03 -17.57 -1.92
C ALA A 90 -4.09 -17.79 -3.02
N MET A 91 -5.26 -17.15 -2.89
CA MET A 91 -6.33 -17.17 -3.88
C MET A 91 -5.84 -16.62 -5.23
N VAL A 92 -5.15 -15.48 -5.24
CA VAL A 92 -4.60 -14.89 -6.48
C VAL A 92 -3.63 -15.86 -7.13
N LYS A 93 -2.70 -16.44 -6.37
CA LYS A 93 -1.73 -17.39 -6.91
C LYS A 93 -2.40 -18.57 -7.60
N TYR A 94 -3.28 -19.27 -6.88
CA TYR A 94 -3.84 -20.52 -7.40
C TYR A 94 -4.86 -20.31 -8.53
N ASN A 95 -5.59 -19.20 -8.54
CA ASN A 95 -6.48 -18.86 -9.65
C ASN A 95 -5.72 -18.49 -10.93
N ALA A 96 -4.56 -17.84 -10.79
CA ALA A 96 -3.74 -17.43 -11.94
C ALA A 96 -3.06 -18.61 -12.63
N GLU A 97 -2.85 -19.75 -11.96
CA GLU A 97 -2.18 -20.94 -12.54
C GLU A 97 -2.94 -21.57 -13.70
N LYS A 98 -4.27 -21.57 -13.67
CA LYS A 98 -5.10 -22.18 -14.71
C LYS A 98 -6.46 -21.48 -14.78
N ILE A 99 -6.83 -21.06 -15.97
CA ILE A 99 -8.15 -20.49 -16.26
C ILE A 99 -9.15 -21.64 -16.45
N ASP A 100 -9.86 -21.96 -15.38
CA ASP A 100 -10.92 -22.97 -15.35
C ASP A 100 -12.01 -22.46 -14.41
N PHE A 101 -13.24 -22.32 -14.92
CA PHE A 101 -14.34 -21.70 -14.16
C PHE A 101 -14.71 -22.47 -12.89
N LEU A 102 -14.79 -23.80 -12.96
CA LEU A 102 -15.20 -24.63 -11.81
C LEU A 102 -14.10 -24.59 -10.72
N ARG A 103 -12.84 -24.71 -11.14
CA ARG A 103 -11.70 -24.58 -10.25
C ARG A 103 -11.64 -23.20 -9.60
N GLN A 104 -11.74 -22.13 -10.38
CA GLN A 104 -11.70 -20.74 -9.87
C GLN A 104 -12.85 -20.47 -8.92
N ARG A 105 -14.06 -20.96 -9.22
CA ARG A 105 -15.22 -20.87 -8.33
C ARG A 105 -14.97 -21.57 -7.00
N SER A 106 -14.46 -22.79 -7.03
CA SER A 106 -14.17 -23.57 -5.82
C SER A 106 -13.11 -22.90 -4.95
N ILE A 107 -12.02 -22.35 -5.56
CA ILE A 107 -10.98 -21.60 -4.86
C ILE A 107 -11.56 -20.33 -4.21
N ILE A 108 -12.31 -19.51 -4.97
CA ILE A 108 -12.90 -18.26 -4.47
C ILE A 108 -13.88 -18.57 -3.34
N SER A 109 -14.85 -19.48 -3.54
CA SER A 109 -15.84 -19.83 -2.52
C SER A 109 -15.19 -20.34 -1.24
N THR A 110 -14.21 -21.26 -1.36
CA THR A 110 -13.47 -21.77 -0.20
C THR A 110 -12.71 -20.65 0.53
N THR A 111 -12.08 -19.72 -0.21
CA THR A 111 -11.38 -18.59 0.38
C THR A 111 -12.33 -17.67 1.16
N TYR A 112 -13.51 -17.35 0.59
CA TYR A 112 -14.50 -16.52 1.28
C TYR A 112 -15.02 -17.18 2.55
N ILE A 113 -15.27 -18.49 2.53
CA ILE A 113 -15.71 -19.24 3.72
C ILE A 113 -14.62 -19.22 4.80
N LEU A 114 -13.35 -19.46 4.44
CA LEU A 114 -12.24 -19.40 5.39
C LEU A 114 -12.07 -17.99 5.99
N VAL A 115 -12.08 -16.95 5.16
CA VAL A 115 -11.96 -15.56 5.63
C VAL A 115 -13.14 -15.19 6.53
N LEU A 116 -14.37 -15.60 6.18
CA LEU A 116 -15.53 -15.38 7.05
C LEU A 116 -15.34 -16.07 8.41
N LEU A 117 -14.91 -17.34 8.42
CA LEU A 117 -14.65 -18.10 9.65
C LEU A 117 -13.60 -17.39 10.53
N PHE A 118 -12.45 -17.02 9.96
CA PHE A 118 -11.40 -16.32 10.70
C PHE A 118 -11.82 -14.91 11.13
N THR A 119 -12.66 -14.23 10.36
CA THR A 119 -13.25 -12.95 10.77
C THR A 119 -14.13 -13.12 12.01
N VAL A 120 -15.01 -14.14 12.02
CA VAL A 120 -15.85 -14.40 13.19
C VAL A 120 -15.03 -14.79 14.42
N ILE A 121 -14.02 -15.63 14.26
CA ILE A 121 -13.09 -16.00 15.37
C ILE A 121 -12.37 -14.75 15.87
N SER A 122 -11.84 -13.90 14.98
CA SER A 122 -11.16 -12.67 15.36
C SER A 122 -12.09 -11.71 16.11
N LEU A 123 -13.34 -11.57 15.66
CA LEU A 123 -14.32 -10.72 16.34
C LEU A 123 -14.63 -11.22 17.76
N LEU A 124 -14.76 -12.54 17.96
CA LEU A 124 -14.94 -13.13 19.28
C LEU A 124 -13.74 -12.83 20.19
N VAL A 125 -12.52 -13.01 19.68
CA VAL A 125 -11.28 -12.67 20.40
C VAL A 125 -11.23 -11.17 20.75
N TYR A 126 -11.55 -10.29 19.79
CA TYR A 126 -11.55 -8.84 20.01
C TYR A 126 -12.60 -8.40 21.01
N PHE A 127 -13.74 -9.06 21.05
CA PHE A 127 -14.77 -8.75 22.03
C PHE A 127 -14.35 -9.19 23.44
N ILE A 128 -13.78 -10.39 23.59
CA ILE A 128 -13.30 -10.94 24.86
C ILE A 128 -12.14 -10.11 25.43
N PHE A 129 -11.16 -9.77 24.59
CA PHE A 129 -9.94 -9.06 24.97
C PHE A 129 -9.97 -7.56 24.61
N SER A 130 -11.17 -6.96 24.55
CA SER A 130 -11.34 -5.57 24.14
C SER A 130 -10.56 -4.59 25.01
N GLN A 131 -10.54 -4.79 26.33
CA GLN A 131 -9.86 -3.91 27.29
C GLN A 131 -8.34 -3.94 27.09
N GLU A 132 -7.77 -5.12 26.92
CA GLU A 132 -6.35 -5.33 26.68
C GLU A 132 -5.91 -4.73 25.35
N ILE A 133 -6.71 -4.94 24.30
CA ILE A 133 -6.43 -4.39 22.97
C ILE A 133 -6.50 -2.85 23.00
N MET A 134 -7.51 -2.27 23.65
CA MET A 134 -7.61 -0.82 23.81
C MET A 134 -6.42 -0.26 24.57
N ALA A 135 -5.95 -0.95 25.63
CA ALA A 135 -4.77 -0.55 26.38
C ALA A 135 -3.49 -0.60 25.54
N ILE A 136 -3.29 -1.68 24.75
CA ILE A 136 -2.12 -1.84 23.85
C ILE A 136 -2.05 -0.71 22.82
N PHE A 137 -3.18 -0.32 22.23
CA PHE A 137 -3.23 0.72 21.21
C PHE A 137 -3.42 2.14 21.80
N SER A 138 -3.61 2.26 23.12
CA SER A 138 -3.88 3.54 23.81
C SER A 138 -5.06 4.31 23.19
N ILE A 139 -6.18 3.62 22.97
CA ILE A 139 -7.39 4.18 22.33
C ILE A 139 -8.63 3.99 23.20
N SER A 140 -9.62 4.88 22.99
CA SER A 140 -10.93 4.76 23.64
C SER A 140 -11.78 3.64 23.02
N SER A 141 -12.83 3.23 23.75
CA SER A 141 -13.78 2.21 23.28
C SER A 141 -14.46 2.62 21.97
N GLU A 142 -14.80 3.90 21.81
CA GLU A 142 -15.37 4.40 20.56
C GLU A 142 -14.43 4.16 19.36
N LEU A 143 -13.17 4.56 19.48
CA LEU A 143 -12.18 4.39 18.39
C LEU A 143 -11.91 2.91 18.11
N PHE A 144 -11.92 2.08 19.15
CA PHE A 144 -11.76 0.63 19.00
C PHE A 144 -12.89 0.02 18.15
N TYR A 145 -14.16 0.31 18.47
CA TYR A 145 -15.28 -0.23 17.69
C TYR A 145 -15.28 0.27 16.25
N PHE A 146 -14.93 1.54 16.03
CA PHE A 146 -14.74 2.05 14.66
C PHE A 146 -13.61 1.32 13.93
N ALA A 147 -12.48 1.05 14.58
CA ALA A 147 -11.37 0.32 13.99
C ALA A 147 -11.76 -1.13 13.65
N VAL A 148 -12.51 -1.82 14.52
CA VAL A 148 -13.01 -3.17 14.26
C VAL A 148 -13.97 -3.18 13.06
N PHE A 149 -14.94 -2.25 13.01
CA PHE A 149 -15.88 -2.15 11.90
C PHE A 149 -15.17 -1.85 10.59
N PHE A 150 -14.22 -0.91 10.61
CA PHE A 150 -13.37 -0.61 9.46
C PHE A 150 -12.58 -1.83 9.00
N ALA A 151 -11.96 -2.57 9.94
CA ALA A 151 -11.17 -3.76 9.63
C ALA A 151 -12.01 -4.83 8.91
N VAL A 152 -13.21 -5.11 9.42
CA VAL A 152 -14.14 -6.09 8.80
C VAL A 152 -14.48 -5.69 7.37
N LEU A 153 -14.89 -4.44 7.16
CA LEU A 153 -15.27 -3.97 5.84
C LEU A 153 -14.06 -3.97 4.87
N PHE A 154 -12.90 -3.57 5.37
CA PHE A 154 -11.67 -3.56 4.61
C PHE A 154 -11.20 -4.96 4.20
N VAL A 155 -11.38 -5.97 5.07
CA VAL A 155 -11.11 -7.38 4.76
C VAL A 155 -11.92 -7.83 3.56
N PHE A 156 -13.26 -7.66 3.59
CA PHE A 156 -14.13 -8.11 2.51
C PHE A 156 -13.94 -7.29 1.22
N TYR A 157 -13.70 -5.99 1.33
CA TYR A 157 -13.33 -5.17 0.18
C TYR A 157 -12.01 -5.64 -0.45
N THR A 158 -10.99 -5.89 0.36
CA THR A 158 -9.68 -6.38 -0.11
C THR A 158 -9.83 -7.75 -0.78
N LEU A 159 -10.56 -8.67 -0.16
CA LEU A 159 -10.81 -9.99 -0.71
C LEU A 159 -11.55 -9.91 -2.07
N ALA A 160 -12.57 -9.06 -2.18
CA ALA A 160 -13.30 -8.85 -3.42
C ALA A 160 -12.40 -8.27 -4.52
N LYS A 161 -11.61 -7.25 -4.19
CA LYS A 161 -10.64 -6.63 -5.09
C LYS A 161 -9.60 -7.63 -5.61
N GLU A 162 -9.03 -8.45 -4.73
CA GLU A 162 -8.05 -9.46 -5.09
C GLU A 162 -8.69 -10.63 -5.89
N ALA A 163 -9.97 -10.94 -5.67
CA ALA A 163 -10.70 -11.90 -6.50
C ALA A 163 -10.82 -11.43 -7.96
N LEU A 164 -11.13 -10.14 -8.22
CA LEU A 164 -11.09 -9.59 -9.58
C LEU A 164 -9.70 -9.73 -10.22
N ARG A 165 -8.66 -9.42 -9.46
CA ARG A 165 -7.28 -9.58 -9.92
C ARG A 165 -6.94 -11.01 -10.25
N SER A 166 -7.38 -11.96 -9.41
CA SER A 166 -7.15 -13.39 -9.59
C SER A 166 -7.84 -13.96 -10.83
N LEU A 167 -8.94 -13.36 -11.26
CA LEU A 167 -9.69 -13.70 -12.46
C LEU A 167 -9.22 -12.95 -13.72
N HIS A 168 -8.09 -12.24 -13.65
CA HIS A 168 -7.57 -11.41 -14.73
C HIS A 168 -8.53 -10.31 -15.22
N MET A 169 -9.51 -9.91 -14.40
CA MET A 169 -10.47 -8.84 -14.72
C MET A 169 -9.86 -7.45 -14.51
N ILE A 170 -8.65 -7.24 -15.04
CA ILE A 170 -7.82 -6.04 -14.82
C ILE A 170 -8.54 -4.76 -15.27
N GLN A 171 -9.30 -4.81 -16.36
CA GLN A 171 -10.04 -3.65 -16.87
C GLN A 171 -11.16 -3.21 -15.92
N VAL A 172 -11.87 -4.16 -15.30
CA VAL A 172 -12.88 -3.86 -14.28
C VAL A 172 -12.22 -3.24 -13.05
N TYR A 173 -11.15 -3.87 -12.58
CA TYR A 173 -10.35 -3.38 -11.47
C TYR A 173 -9.87 -1.94 -11.68
N SER A 174 -9.26 -1.64 -12.83
CA SER A 174 -8.72 -0.30 -13.14
C SER A 174 -9.79 0.79 -13.25
N ARG A 175 -11.01 0.45 -13.71
CA ARG A 175 -12.14 1.40 -13.75
C ARG A 175 -12.77 1.64 -12.38
N LEU A 176 -12.73 0.66 -11.50
CA LEU A 176 -13.30 0.79 -10.15
C LEU A 176 -12.42 1.63 -9.21
N MET A 177 -11.11 1.70 -9.43
CA MET A 177 -10.22 2.53 -8.61
C MET A 177 -10.61 4.03 -8.61
N PRO A 178 -10.74 4.72 -9.76
CA PRO A 178 -11.18 6.11 -9.77
C PRO A 178 -12.62 6.28 -9.27
N VAL A 179 -13.51 5.31 -9.52
CA VAL A 179 -14.89 5.35 -8.99
C VAL A 179 -14.88 5.32 -7.47
N GLN A 180 -14.10 4.44 -6.86
CA GLN A 180 -13.95 4.38 -5.39
C GLN A 180 -13.42 5.70 -4.82
N SER A 181 -12.35 6.24 -5.41
CA SER A 181 -11.76 7.49 -4.93
C SER A 181 -12.69 8.70 -5.14
N ALA A 182 -13.49 8.69 -6.21
CA ALA A 182 -14.51 9.70 -6.44
C ALA A 182 -15.65 9.61 -5.40
N ILE A 183 -16.16 8.39 -5.11
CA ILE A 183 -17.14 8.17 -4.06
C ILE A 183 -16.60 8.66 -2.72
N LEU A 184 -15.34 8.31 -2.39
CA LEU A 184 -14.67 8.73 -1.17
C LEU A 184 -14.66 10.26 -1.02
N LEU A 185 -14.23 10.98 -2.04
CA LEU A 185 -14.19 12.44 -2.03
C LEU A 185 -15.61 13.05 -1.96
N LEU A 186 -16.52 12.58 -2.81
CA LEU A 186 -17.90 13.14 -2.86
C LEU A 186 -18.65 12.91 -1.56
N THR A 187 -18.58 11.71 -0.97
CA THR A 187 -19.24 11.43 0.32
C THR A 187 -18.63 12.24 1.44
N PHE A 188 -17.30 12.45 1.44
CA PHE A 188 -16.65 13.34 2.40
C PHE A 188 -17.17 14.79 2.27
N LEU A 189 -17.27 15.32 1.06
CA LEU A 189 -17.84 16.66 0.83
C LEU A 189 -19.29 16.73 1.30
N ILE A 190 -20.10 15.70 1.09
CA ILE A 190 -21.48 15.63 1.59
C ILE A 190 -21.49 15.66 3.13
N PHE A 191 -20.66 14.87 3.82
CA PHE A 191 -20.61 14.90 5.29
C PHE A 191 -20.23 16.28 5.81
N VAL A 192 -19.24 16.94 5.21
CA VAL A 192 -18.77 18.25 5.66
C VAL A 192 -19.79 19.35 5.35
N PHE A 193 -20.32 19.43 4.12
CA PHE A 193 -21.14 20.57 3.70
C PHE A 193 -22.61 20.41 3.98
N VAL A 194 -23.17 19.19 3.87
CA VAL A 194 -24.59 18.92 4.08
C VAL A 194 -24.87 18.58 5.53
N PHE A 195 -24.11 17.62 6.10
CA PHE A 195 -24.29 17.19 7.50
C PHE A 195 -23.52 18.05 8.50
N LYS A 196 -22.64 18.95 8.03
CA LYS A 196 -21.76 19.81 8.85
C LYS A 196 -20.93 19.03 9.89
N GLU A 197 -20.58 17.80 9.56
CA GLU A 197 -19.79 16.91 10.41
C GLU A 197 -18.30 17.21 10.21
N LEU A 198 -17.71 17.95 11.13
CA LEU A 198 -16.29 18.35 11.13
C LEU A 198 -15.50 17.57 12.20
N SER A 199 -15.68 16.25 12.23
CA SER A 199 -14.92 15.35 13.11
C SER A 199 -14.28 14.21 12.33
N PHE A 200 -13.46 13.41 13.01
CA PHE A 200 -12.84 12.19 12.44
C PHE A 200 -13.85 11.21 11.83
N ARG A 201 -15.11 11.33 12.20
CA ARG A 201 -16.18 10.47 11.70
C ARG A 201 -16.49 10.74 10.22
N SER A 202 -16.40 12.00 9.77
CA SER A 202 -16.72 12.34 8.37
C SER A 202 -15.79 11.64 7.35
N PRO A 203 -14.45 11.67 7.45
CA PRO A 203 -13.60 10.91 6.56
C PRO A 203 -13.72 9.40 6.76
N LEU A 204 -13.98 8.95 7.99
CA LEU A 204 -14.14 7.53 8.30
C LEU A 204 -15.41 6.97 7.62
N TYR A 205 -16.56 7.61 7.78
CA TYR A 205 -17.82 7.20 7.14
C TYR A 205 -17.71 7.24 5.62
N SER A 206 -17.04 8.25 5.07
CA SER A 206 -16.80 8.35 3.63
C SER A 206 -15.99 7.17 3.10
N MET A 207 -14.99 6.74 3.85
CA MET A 207 -14.16 5.60 3.49
C MET A 207 -14.92 4.28 3.62
N LEU A 208 -15.72 4.12 4.66
CA LEU A 208 -16.59 2.95 4.84
C LEU A 208 -17.62 2.85 3.70
N LEU A 209 -18.26 3.96 3.32
CA LEU A 209 -19.19 4.00 2.20
C LEU A 209 -18.48 3.68 0.87
N ALA A 210 -17.30 4.27 0.63
CA ALA A 210 -16.54 3.98 -0.59
C ALA A 210 -16.19 2.51 -0.70
N TYR A 211 -15.71 1.87 0.38
CA TYR A 211 -15.43 0.43 0.39
C TYR A 211 -16.68 -0.43 0.29
N GLY A 212 -17.75 -0.04 0.99
CA GLY A 212 -19.02 -0.77 0.95
C GLY A 212 -19.65 -0.77 -0.44
N VAL A 213 -19.77 0.40 -1.06
CA VAL A 213 -20.36 0.54 -2.40
C VAL A 213 -19.51 -0.15 -3.46
N THR A 214 -18.20 0.12 -3.48
CA THR A 214 -17.32 -0.51 -4.48
C THR A 214 -17.17 -2.01 -4.23
N GLY A 215 -17.09 -2.46 -2.98
CA GLY A 215 -17.12 -3.88 -2.61
C GLY A 215 -18.40 -4.56 -3.08
N GLY A 216 -19.57 -3.94 -2.87
CA GLY A 216 -20.86 -4.43 -3.35
C GLY A 216 -20.90 -4.55 -4.89
N ILE A 217 -20.39 -3.55 -5.61
CA ILE A 217 -20.29 -3.61 -7.08
C ILE A 217 -19.40 -4.80 -7.49
N ILE A 218 -18.24 -4.98 -6.85
CA ILE A 218 -17.35 -6.10 -7.15
C ILE A 218 -18.04 -7.44 -6.86
N LEU A 219 -18.73 -7.57 -5.74
CA LEU A 219 -19.46 -8.81 -5.40
C LEU A 219 -20.54 -9.13 -6.43
N ALA A 220 -21.21 -8.13 -7.02
CA ALA A 220 -22.16 -8.33 -8.10
C ALA A 220 -21.48 -8.93 -9.37
N PHE A 221 -20.26 -8.49 -9.71
CA PHE A 221 -19.46 -9.13 -10.77
C PHE A 221 -19.04 -10.56 -10.41
N LEU A 222 -18.75 -10.82 -9.15
CA LEU A 222 -18.28 -12.12 -8.66
C LEU A 222 -19.40 -13.11 -8.37
N ARG A 223 -20.69 -12.74 -8.48
CA ARG A 223 -21.86 -13.56 -8.07
C ARG A 223 -21.85 -14.99 -8.61
N ARG A 224 -21.29 -15.21 -9.80
CA ARG A 224 -21.19 -16.55 -10.43
C ARG A 224 -20.13 -17.43 -9.78
N TYR A 225 -19.14 -16.84 -9.12
CA TYR A 225 -18.04 -17.50 -8.43
C TYR A 225 -18.31 -17.69 -6.93
N LEU A 226 -19.29 -16.95 -6.37
CA LEU A 226 -19.66 -17.01 -4.95
C LEU A 226 -20.81 -17.98 -4.78
N ARG A 227 -20.49 -19.23 -4.45
CA ARG A 227 -21.46 -20.24 -4.04
C ARG A 227 -21.01 -20.85 -2.71
N PRO A 228 -21.93 -21.33 -1.84
CA PRO A 228 -21.57 -21.97 -0.58
C PRO A 228 -20.98 -23.38 -0.86
N GLU A 229 -19.81 -23.40 -1.49
CA GLU A 229 -19.07 -24.61 -1.85
C GLU A 229 -17.71 -24.58 -1.14
N PHE A 230 -17.47 -25.58 -0.29
CA PHE A 230 -16.22 -25.72 0.46
C PHE A 230 -15.44 -26.93 0.00
N SER A 231 -14.21 -26.74 -0.44
CA SER A 231 -13.30 -27.81 -0.83
C SER A 231 -12.19 -27.97 0.21
N LYS A 232 -12.14 -29.17 0.87
CA LYS A 232 -11.08 -29.50 1.82
C LYS A 232 -9.69 -29.46 1.17
N GLU A 233 -9.59 -29.88 -0.11
CA GLU A 233 -8.33 -29.85 -0.86
C GLU A 233 -7.83 -28.41 -1.03
N TRP A 234 -8.70 -27.50 -1.50
CA TRP A 234 -8.33 -26.10 -1.65
C TRP A 234 -8.08 -25.42 -0.33
N ALA A 235 -8.84 -25.72 0.72
CA ALA A 235 -8.60 -25.18 2.06
C ALA A 235 -7.18 -25.53 2.55
N HIS A 236 -6.73 -26.77 2.38
CA HIS A 236 -5.37 -27.19 2.75
C HIS A 236 -4.29 -26.47 1.92
N ARG A 237 -4.46 -26.39 0.61
CA ARG A 237 -3.51 -25.70 -0.28
C ARG A 237 -3.43 -24.21 0.01
N LEU A 238 -4.58 -23.55 0.18
CA LEU A 238 -4.66 -22.13 0.53
C LEU A 238 -4.00 -21.86 1.87
N HIS A 239 -4.28 -22.66 2.90
CA HIS A 239 -3.68 -22.49 4.23
C HIS A 239 -2.15 -22.64 4.19
N ARG A 240 -1.64 -23.67 3.51
CA ARG A 240 -0.19 -23.89 3.39
C ARG A 240 0.54 -22.71 2.75
N TYR A 241 -0.07 -22.08 1.74
CA TYR A 241 0.54 -20.91 1.09
C TYR A 241 0.34 -19.62 1.88
N SER A 242 -0.83 -19.46 2.52
CA SER A 242 -1.18 -18.24 3.26
C SER A 242 -0.22 -17.95 4.42
N ILE A 243 0.30 -18.96 5.09
CA ILE A 243 1.29 -18.81 6.17
C ILE A 243 2.54 -18.05 5.70
N TYR A 244 3.05 -18.36 4.50
CA TYR A 244 4.20 -17.65 3.95
C TYR A 244 3.87 -16.21 3.54
N SER A 245 2.69 -15.98 2.96
CA SER A 245 2.26 -14.64 2.57
C SER A 245 1.92 -13.75 3.77
N LEU A 246 1.51 -14.38 4.89
CA LEU A 246 1.22 -13.70 6.14
C LEU A 246 2.45 -12.97 6.70
N MET A 247 3.63 -13.57 6.65
CA MET A 247 4.87 -12.94 7.13
C MET A 247 5.14 -11.59 6.45
N GLY A 248 5.02 -11.55 5.12
CA GLY A 248 5.18 -10.31 4.36
C GLY A 248 4.08 -9.29 4.68
N GLY A 249 2.83 -9.74 4.81
CA GLY A 249 1.70 -8.90 5.18
C GLY A 249 1.85 -8.27 6.57
N VAL A 250 2.21 -9.07 7.57
CA VAL A 250 2.48 -8.60 8.95
C VAL A 250 3.61 -7.58 8.96
N SER A 251 4.73 -7.86 8.31
CA SER A 251 5.86 -6.93 8.22
C SER A 251 5.42 -5.60 7.61
N SER A 252 4.65 -5.64 6.53
CA SER A 252 4.14 -4.44 5.86
C SER A 252 3.23 -3.59 6.77
N VAL A 253 2.32 -4.22 7.51
CA VAL A 253 1.45 -3.50 8.45
C VAL A 253 2.26 -2.89 9.59
N LEU A 254 3.23 -3.63 10.14
CA LEU A 254 4.08 -3.15 11.21
C LEU A 254 4.81 -1.88 10.78
N TYR A 255 5.67 -1.93 9.77
CA TYR A 255 6.48 -0.77 9.41
C TYR A 255 5.67 0.41 8.85
N SER A 256 4.44 0.20 8.38
CA SER A 256 3.59 1.26 7.84
C SER A 256 2.70 1.95 8.88
N ASN A 257 2.51 1.36 10.07
CA ASN A 257 1.50 1.84 11.02
C ASN A 257 1.97 1.95 12.45
N ILE A 258 3.07 1.29 12.85
CA ILE A 258 3.52 1.27 14.24
C ILE A 258 3.93 2.66 14.75
N ASP A 259 4.50 3.48 13.87
CA ASP A 259 4.87 4.87 14.14
C ASP A 259 3.69 5.69 14.67
N LYS A 260 2.53 5.62 14.01
CA LYS A 260 1.32 6.34 14.39
C LYS A 260 0.77 5.89 15.76
N ILE A 261 0.84 4.59 16.03
CA ILE A 261 0.43 4.03 17.32
C ILE A 261 1.40 4.48 18.42
N ALA A 262 2.70 4.37 18.19
CA ALA A 262 3.71 4.81 19.15
C ALA A 262 3.64 6.33 19.40
N ILE A 263 3.43 7.15 18.37
CA ILE A 263 3.22 8.60 18.52
C ILE A 263 1.98 8.88 19.35
N ASN A 264 0.86 8.18 19.13
CA ASN A 264 -0.34 8.33 19.97
C ASN A 264 -0.06 7.96 21.42
N THR A 265 0.65 6.85 21.65
CA THR A 265 0.94 6.35 23.01
C THR A 265 1.87 7.26 23.81
N TYR A 266 2.92 7.80 23.17
CA TYR A 266 3.96 8.58 23.87
C TYR A 266 3.80 10.09 23.74
N MET A 267 2.95 10.58 22.84
CA MET A 267 2.77 12.01 22.60
C MET A 267 1.28 12.40 22.63
N SER A 268 0.65 12.52 21.43
CA SER A 268 -0.76 12.89 21.32
C SER A 268 -1.31 12.49 19.95
N VAL A 269 -2.63 12.37 19.86
CA VAL A 269 -3.32 12.13 18.58
C VAL A 269 -3.14 13.30 17.58
N SER A 270 -3.01 14.53 18.06
CA SER A 270 -2.69 15.68 17.22
C SER A 270 -1.31 15.55 16.56
N SER A 271 -0.34 15.01 17.30
CA SER A 271 1.00 14.70 16.77
C SER A 271 0.93 13.63 15.67
N VAL A 272 0.02 12.66 15.76
CA VAL A 272 -0.26 11.68 14.69
C VAL A 272 -0.73 12.39 13.42
N GLY A 273 -1.63 13.36 13.55
CA GLY A 273 -2.13 14.15 12.42
C GLY A 273 -1.04 14.97 11.73
N VAL A 274 -0.19 15.66 12.51
CA VAL A 274 0.96 16.40 11.96
C VAL A 274 1.93 15.44 11.27
N TYR A 275 2.31 14.35 11.93
CA TYR A 275 3.19 13.33 11.36
C TYR A 275 2.67 12.80 10.02
N TRP A 276 1.39 12.46 9.96
CA TRP A 276 0.78 11.92 8.74
C TRP A 276 0.68 12.96 7.62
N ALA A 277 0.36 14.22 7.94
CA ALA A 277 0.34 15.30 6.96
C ALA A 277 1.71 15.52 6.32
N TYR A 278 2.78 15.50 7.11
CA TYR A 278 4.16 15.56 6.60
C TYR A 278 4.51 14.33 5.76
N ASN A 279 4.26 13.14 6.28
CA ASN A 279 4.49 11.91 5.54
C ASN A 279 3.79 11.98 4.17
N TYR A 280 2.49 12.28 4.16
CA TYR A 280 1.72 12.35 2.93
C TYR A 280 2.26 13.42 1.97
N SER A 281 2.60 14.59 2.47
CA SER A 281 3.09 15.71 1.65
C SER A 281 4.42 15.43 0.96
N PHE A 282 5.38 14.87 1.68
CA PHE A 282 6.75 14.71 1.21
C PHE A 282 7.04 13.37 0.54
N THR A 283 6.19 12.35 0.76
CA THR A 283 6.43 11.02 0.18
C THR A 283 5.52 10.71 -1.01
N THR A 284 4.27 11.19 -1.02
CA THR A 284 3.25 10.71 -1.98
C THR A 284 3.63 10.89 -3.44
N LEU A 285 4.14 12.08 -3.83
CA LEU A 285 4.49 12.33 -5.23
C LEU A 285 5.66 11.44 -5.69
N ILE A 286 6.69 11.34 -4.87
CA ILE A 286 7.87 10.51 -5.18
C ILE A 286 7.49 9.03 -5.26
N LEU A 287 6.61 8.55 -4.38
CA LEU A 287 6.11 7.18 -4.40
C LEU A 287 5.22 6.92 -5.63
N LEU A 288 4.41 7.89 -6.04
CA LEU A 288 3.62 7.77 -7.27
C LEU A 288 4.52 7.63 -8.49
N LEU A 289 5.54 8.49 -8.63
CA LEU A 289 6.50 8.41 -9.73
C LEU A 289 7.29 7.10 -9.70
N SER A 290 7.74 6.68 -8.51
CA SER A 290 8.43 5.41 -8.31
C SER A 290 7.54 4.21 -8.69
N SER A 291 6.26 4.22 -8.32
CA SER A 291 5.32 3.15 -8.62
C SER A 291 5.05 3.01 -10.12
N ILE A 292 4.92 4.12 -10.84
CA ILE A 292 4.78 4.13 -12.31
C ILE A 292 6.03 3.51 -12.94
N PHE A 293 7.23 3.94 -12.51
CA PHE A 293 8.49 3.39 -13.01
C PHE A 293 8.59 1.88 -12.74
N VAL A 294 8.36 1.44 -11.50
CA VAL A 294 8.42 0.03 -11.09
C VAL A 294 7.45 -0.83 -11.90
N THR A 295 6.26 -0.33 -12.18
CA THR A 295 5.23 -1.06 -12.93
C THR A 295 5.68 -1.36 -14.37
N VAL A 296 6.43 -0.45 -14.99
CA VAL A 296 7.03 -0.64 -16.32
C VAL A 296 8.31 -1.47 -16.25
N PHE A 297 9.12 -1.20 -15.24
CA PHE A 297 10.45 -1.79 -15.09
C PHE A 297 10.43 -3.29 -14.79
N PHE A 298 9.55 -3.74 -13.87
CA PHE A 298 9.59 -5.12 -13.36
C PHE A 298 9.45 -6.20 -14.45
N PRO A 299 8.48 -6.13 -15.38
CA PRO A 299 8.37 -7.12 -16.45
C PRO A 299 9.60 -7.16 -17.35
N ILE A 300 10.13 -5.96 -17.70
CA ILE A 300 11.31 -5.83 -18.54
C ILE A 300 12.54 -6.41 -17.81
N ALA A 301 12.68 -6.10 -16.52
CA ALA A 301 13.73 -6.65 -15.69
C ALA A 301 13.68 -8.19 -15.59
N SER A 302 12.48 -8.76 -15.56
CA SER A 302 12.28 -10.21 -15.50
C SER A 302 12.72 -10.92 -16.80
N MET A 303 12.55 -10.27 -17.95
CA MET A 303 12.93 -10.80 -19.28
C MET A 303 14.41 -10.60 -19.59
N CYS A 304 15.10 -9.65 -18.95
CA CYS A 304 16.50 -9.34 -19.21
C CYS A 304 17.42 -10.48 -18.73
N PRO A 305 18.22 -11.11 -19.61
CA PRO A 305 19.11 -12.22 -19.23
C PRO A 305 20.29 -11.74 -18.40
N ASN A 306 20.82 -10.54 -18.67
CA ASN A 306 21.98 -10.00 -17.97
C ASN A 306 21.58 -9.10 -16.80
N LYS A 307 21.45 -9.70 -15.63
CA LYS A 307 21.06 -9.01 -14.40
C LYS A 307 22.12 -8.03 -13.88
N GLU A 308 23.38 -8.23 -14.20
CA GLU A 308 24.47 -7.34 -13.77
C GLU A 308 24.43 -5.98 -14.49
N ILE A 309 24.17 -5.99 -15.80
CA ILE A 309 23.97 -4.75 -16.56
C ILE A 309 22.76 -3.99 -16.00
N LEU A 310 21.70 -4.71 -15.68
CA LEU A 310 20.49 -4.13 -15.12
C LEU A 310 20.77 -3.48 -13.75
N PHE A 311 21.53 -4.12 -12.89
CA PHE A 311 21.95 -3.56 -11.60
C PHE A 311 22.75 -2.27 -11.75
N LYS A 312 23.72 -2.24 -12.68
CA LYS A 312 24.51 -1.03 -12.96
C LYS A 312 23.61 0.13 -13.44
N ARG A 313 22.57 -0.18 -14.24
CA ARG A 313 21.60 0.83 -14.70
C ARG A 313 20.72 1.33 -13.56
N ILE A 314 20.21 0.43 -12.72
CA ILE A 314 19.44 0.80 -11.53
C ILE A 314 20.23 1.69 -10.60
N ASN A 315 21.53 1.41 -10.37
CA ASN A 315 22.38 2.28 -9.55
C ASN A 315 22.46 3.70 -10.10
N LYS A 316 22.53 3.87 -11.44
CA LYS A 316 22.49 5.21 -12.06
C LYS A 316 21.14 5.90 -11.83
N ILE A 317 20.03 5.16 -11.91
CA ILE A 317 18.68 5.68 -11.65
C ILE A 317 18.54 6.05 -10.17
N VAL A 318 19.06 5.26 -9.26
CA VAL A 318 19.07 5.57 -7.81
C VAL A 318 19.85 6.85 -7.53
N ILE A 319 21.04 7.04 -8.15
CA ILE A 319 21.81 8.27 -8.01
C ILE A 319 21.00 9.47 -8.52
N LEU A 320 20.37 9.35 -9.70
CA LEU A 320 19.52 10.38 -10.28
C LEU A 320 18.31 10.69 -9.39
N LEU A 321 17.70 9.66 -8.83
CA LEU A 321 16.57 9.77 -7.88
C LEU A 321 16.99 10.53 -6.61
N ILE A 322 18.19 10.26 -6.08
CA ILE A 322 18.72 10.99 -4.93
C ILE A 322 18.99 12.44 -5.31
N MET A 323 19.66 12.70 -6.43
CA MET A 323 20.08 14.06 -6.82
C MET A 323 18.90 14.95 -7.23
N LEU A 324 17.92 14.45 -7.96
CA LEU A 324 16.78 15.20 -8.49
C LEU A 324 15.49 14.94 -7.72
N GLY A 325 15.24 13.71 -7.30
CA GLY A 325 14.03 13.32 -6.60
C GLY A 325 13.95 13.91 -5.19
N TRP A 326 15.08 14.03 -4.50
CA TRP A 326 15.11 14.61 -3.15
C TRP A 326 14.73 16.09 -3.12
N PRO A 327 15.35 16.99 -3.94
CA PRO A 327 14.90 18.39 -4.04
C PRO A 327 13.45 18.50 -4.53
N LEU A 328 13.03 17.64 -5.45
CA LEU A 328 11.67 17.60 -5.93
C LEU A 328 10.70 17.22 -4.79
N ALA A 329 11.00 16.19 -3.99
CA ALA A 329 10.19 15.80 -2.85
C ALA A 329 10.12 16.93 -1.80
N ALA A 330 11.23 17.59 -1.52
CA ALA A 330 11.29 18.70 -0.58
C ALA A 330 10.46 19.92 -1.04
N SER A 331 10.61 20.33 -2.30
CA SER A 331 9.90 21.49 -2.85
C SER A 331 8.40 21.23 -3.03
N THR A 332 8.03 20.10 -3.62
CA THR A 332 6.62 19.75 -3.81
C THR A 332 5.95 19.45 -2.48
N GLY A 333 6.63 18.78 -1.55
CA GLY A 333 6.14 18.51 -0.21
C GLY A 333 5.84 19.79 0.57
N TYR A 334 6.67 20.81 0.44
CA TYR A 334 6.41 22.13 1.00
C TYR A 334 5.10 22.73 0.46
N VAL A 335 4.91 22.71 -0.86
CA VAL A 335 3.68 23.23 -1.48
C VAL A 335 2.45 22.44 -1.01
N ILE A 336 2.56 21.11 -0.95
CA ILE A 336 1.45 20.25 -0.51
C ILE A 336 1.13 20.50 0.97
N LEU A 337 2.14 20.63 1.85
CA LEU A 337 1.92 20.90 3.27
C LEU A 337 1.22 22.25 3.49
N LYS A 338 1.54 23.27 2.68
CA LYS A 338 0.82 24.55 2.71
C LYS A 338 -0.67 24.42 2.40
N LEU A 339 -1.08 23.43 1.59
CA LEU A 339 -2.49 23.17 1.31
C LEU A 339 -3.26 22.63 2.53
N TYR A 340 -2.57 22.00 3.48
CA TYR A 340 -3.17 21.56 4.75
C TYR A 340 -3.56 22.73 5.67
N GLY A 341 -2.90 23.90 5.52
CA GLY A 341 -3.23 25.12 6.25
C GLY A 341 -2.41 25.34 7.52
N GLU A 342 -2.80 26.38 8.29
CA GLU A 342 -2.01 26.88 9.43
C GLU A 342 -1.88 25.92 10.61
N GLY A 343 -2.79 24.96 10.74
CA GLY A 343 -2.72 23.92 11.79
C GLY A 343 -1.52 22.98 11.67
N TYR A 344 -0.77 23.05 10.55
CA TYR A 344 0.41 22.22 10.28
C TYR A 344 1.64 23.09 10.10
N PRO A 345 2.32 23.48 11.20
CA PRO A 345 3.47 24.37 11.14
C PRO A 345 4.61 23.75 10.34
N PHE A 346 5.26 24.55 9.51
CA PHE A 346 6.39 24.11 8.72
C PHE A 346 7.68 24.12 9.54
N ASP A 347 8.31 22.95 9.61
CA ASP A 347 9.68 22.77 10.14
C ASP A 347 10.56 22.21 9.03
N LEU A 348 11.66 22.92 8.73
CA LEU A 348 12.56 22.55 7.64
C LEU A 348 13.26 21.22 7.90
N SER A 349 13.73 21.00 9.12
CA SER A 349 14.46 19.76 9.46
C SER A 349 13.55 18.55 9.31
N PHE A 350 12.31 18.66 9.79
CA PHE A 350 11.31 17.63 9.69
C PHE A 350 10.89 17.36 8.22
N ALA A 351 10.75 18.42 7.42
CA ALA A 351 10.48 18.33 5.98
C ALA A 351 11.58 17.60 5.20
N LEU A 352 12.84 17.93 5.47
CA LEU A 352 13.99 17.30 4.83
C LEU A 352 14.13 15.82 5.20
N LEU A 353 13.86 15.49 6.46
CA LEU A 353 13.83 14.10 6.91
C LEU A 353 12.73 13.29 6.18
N PHE A 354 11.51 13.82 6.03
CA PHE A 354 10.46 13.13 5.29
C PHE A 354 10.74 13.02 3.78
N ALA A 355 11.36 14.03 3.18
CA ALA A 355 11.84 13.91 1.80
C ALA A 355 12.85 12.76 1.68
N THR A 356 13.73 12.58 2.67
CA THR A 356 14.65 11.43 2.74
C THR A 356 13.91 10.10 2.87
N VAL A 357 12.85 10.03 3.69
CA VAL A 357 11.99 8.83 3.79
C VAL A 357 11.43 8.46 2.41
N GLY A 358 10.86 9.42 1.67
CA GLY A 358 10.31 9.18 0.33
C GLY A 358 11.34 8.59 -0.64
N ILE A 359 12.59 9.08 -0.58
CA ILE A 359 13.69 8.53 -1.38
C ILE A 359 14.07 7.13 -0.92
N CYS A 360 14.21 6.88 0.39
CA CYS A 360 14.55 5.56 0.92
C CYS A 360 13.51 4.50 0.53
N ILE A 361 12.21 4.80 0.64
CA ILE A 361 11.13 3.89 0.20
C ILE A 361 11.25 3.60 -1.30
N SER A 362 11.50 4.64 -2.12
CA SER A 362 11.62 4.47 -3.57
C SER A 362 12.83 3.63 -3.96
N VAL A 363 13.96 3.81 -3.29
CA VAL A 363 15.18 3.03 -3.50
C VAL A 363 14.97 1.56 -3.07
N ASP A 364 14.35 1.33 -1.91
CA ASP A 364 13.99 -0.01 -1.43
C ASP A 364 13.09 -0.74 -2.43
N ASN A 365 12.07 -0.06 -2.95
CA ASN A 365 11.19 -0.60 -3.99
C ASN A 365 11.94 -0.95 -5.28
N LEU A 366 12.86 -0.10 -5.75
CA LEU A 366 13.65 -0.35 -6.98
C LEU A 366 14.54 -1.58 -6.84
N TYR A 367 15.31 -1.69 -5.75
CA TYR A 367 16.15 -2.86 -5.49
C TYR A 367 15.30 -4.11 -5.21
N GLY A 368 14.19 -3.97 -4.49
CA GLY A 368 13.25 -5.06 -4.24
C GLY A 368 12.71 -5.66 -5.55
N GLN A 369 12.29 -4.84 -6.51
CA GLN A 369 11.82 -5.33 -7.80
C GLN A 369 12.93 -5.92 -8.66
N LEU A 370 14.13 -5.35 -8.61
CA LEU A 370 15.29 -5.92 -9.28
C LEU A 370 15.60 -7.33 -8.76
N LEU A 371 15.64 -7.52 -7.43
CA LEU A 371 15.86 -8.83 -6.81
C LEU A 371 14.73 -9.81 -7.14
N ASN A 372 13.47 -9.36 -7.05
CA ASN A 372 12.31 -10.18 -7.39
C ASN A 372 12.34 -10.66 -8.85
N SER A 373 12.93 -9.87 -9.77
CA SER A 373 13.12 -10.25 -11.18
C SER A 373 14.08 -11.41 -11.39
N VAL A 374 14.92 -11.75 -10.39
CA VAL A 374 15.83 -12.93 -10.42
C VAL A 374 15.11 -14.21 -10.03
N GLY A 375 13.88 -14.13 -9.49
CA GLY A 375 13.05 -15.27 -9.11
C GLY A 375 13.08 -15.58 -7.62
N VAL A 376 12.89 -16.86 -7.26
CA VAL A 376 12.64 -17.28 -5.87
C VAL A 376 13.78 -16.89 -4.90
N LYS A 377 15.03 -16.98 -5.34
CA LYS A 377 16.19 -16.59 -4.50
C LYS A 377 16.16 -15.10 -4.18
N GLY A 378 15.87 -14.25 -5.17
CA GLY A 378 15.72 -12.81 -4.97
C GLY A 378 14.53 -12.47 -4.08
N ALA A 379 13.40 -13.13 -4.28
CA ALA A 379 12.21 -12.95 -3.44
C ALA A 379 12.43 -13.32 -1.97
N ARG A 380 13.30 -14.30 -1.67
CA ARG A 380 13.69 -14.61 -0.28
C ARG A 380 14.47 -13.47 0.36
N ILE A 381 15.40 -12.85 -0.37
CA ILE A 381 16.20 -11.72 0.14
C ILE A 381 15.31 -10.53 0.41
N THR A 382 14.39 -10.18 -0.51
CA THR A 382 13.46 -9.07 -0.32
C THR A 382 12.51 -9.31 0.85
N SER A 383 12.01 -10.55 1.02
CA SER A 383 11.17 -10.91 2.16
C SER A 383 11.93 -10.81 3.48
N PHE A 384 13.17 -11.25 3.53
CA PHE A 384 14.02 -11.10 4.70
C PHE A 384 14.31 -9.63 5.00
N GLY A 385 14.61 -8.82 3.97
CA GLY A 385 14.75 -7.36 4.09
C GLY A 385 13.53 -6.71 4.70
N ALA A 386 12.32 -7.08 4.26
CA ALA A 386 11.06 -6.55 4.80
C ALA A 386 10.84 -6.92 6.28
N VAL A 387 11.22 -8.13 6.69
CA VAL A 387 11.14 -8.54 8.11
C VAL A 387 12.11 -7.73 8.96
N VAL A 388 13.37 -7.55 8.51
CA VAL A 388 14.36 -6.73 9.22
C VAL A 388 13.92 -5.28 9.27
N LEU A 389 13.40 -4.72 8.16
CA LEU A 389 12.81 -3.38 8.14
C LEU A 389 11.74 -3.23 9.24
N ALA A 390 10.81 -4.16 9.33
CA ALA A 390 9.75 -4.12 10.34
C ALA A 390 10.31 -4.19 11.76
N LEU A 391 11.23 -5.11 12.04
CA LEU A 391 11.82 -5.27 13.38
C LEU A 391 12.62 -4.03 13.80
N VAL A 392 13.47 -3.51 12.90
CA VAL A 392 14.27 -2.30 13.16
C VAL A 392 13.34 -1.11 13.36
N ASN A 393 12.32 -0.93 12.51
CA ASN A 393 11.37 0.17 12.60
C ASN A 393 10.61 0.15 13.93
N VAL A 394 10.05 -1.00 14.33
CA VAL A 394 9.34 -1.16 15.62
C VAL A 394 10.28 -0.84 16.79
N SER A 395 11.46 -1.47 16.82
CA SER A 395 12.40 -1.31 17.95
C SER A 395 12.86 0.15 18.09
N LEU A 396 13.18 0.80 16.98
CA LEU A 396 13.66 2.19 17.01
C LEU A 396 12.53 3.19 17.29
N ASN A 397 11.30 2.95 16.82
CA ASN A 397 10.15 3.77 17.18
C ASN A 397 9.91 3.77 18.70
N LEU A 398 9.91 2.58 19.33
CA LEU A 398 9.75 2.45 20.78
C LEU A 398 10.90 3.09 21.54
N LEU A 399 12.11 3.15 20.97
CA LEU A 399 13.29 3.75 21.61
C LEU A 399 13.36 5.28 21.41
N PHE A 400 13.07 5.77 20.21
CA PHE A 400 13.34 7.15 19.82
C PHE A 400 12.14 8.08 20.07
N ILE A 401 10.89 7.63 19.85
CA ILE A 401 9.73 8.48 20.02
C ILE A 401 9.64 9.03 21.46
N PRO A 402 9.81 8.22 22.53
CA PRO A 402 9.78 8.74 23.90
C PRO A 402 10.88 9.76 24.22
N ARG A 403 12.01 9.75 23.48
CA ARG A 403 13.18 10.60 23.75
C ARG A 403 13.24 11.87 22.92
N ILE A 404 12.94 11.75 21.62
CA ILE A 404 13.10 12.84 20.63
C ILE A 404 11.84 13.10 19.78
N GLY A 405 10.69 12.54 20.24
CA GLY A 405 9.38 12.84 19.65
C GLY A 405 9.23 12.43 18.18
N LEU A 406 8.54 13.26 17.39
CA LEU A 406 8.24 13.00 15.99
C LEU A 406 9.49 12.80 15.11
N ILE A 407 10.58 13.52 15.41
CA ILE A 407 11.85 13.37 14.69
C ILE A 407 12.37 11.93 14.87
N GLY A 408 12.17 11.35 16.06
CA GLY A 408 12.54 9.98 16.37
C GLY A 408 11.83 8.95 15.48
N ALA A 409 10.54 9.15 15.21
CA ALA A 409 9.77 8.28 14.31
C ALA A 409 10.32 8.32 12.87
N VAL A 410 10.68 9.51 12.38
CA VAL A 410 11.21 9.65 11.03
C VAL A 410 12.60 9.05 10.90
N ILE A 411 13.48 9.29 11.88
CA ILE A 411 14.83 8.69 11.92
C ILE A 411 14.74 7.17 12.00
N ALA A 412 13.85 6.63 12.83
CA ALA A 412 13.59 5.18 12.93
C ALA A 412 13.22 4.58 11.57
N THR A 413 12.34 5.26 10.85
CA THR A 413 11.90 4.85 9.51
C THR A 413 13.05 4.88 8.49
N ILE A 414 13.88 5.94 8.48
CA ILE A 414 15.05 6.04 7.59
C ILE A 414 16.02 4.88 7.86
N ILE A 415 16.40 4.65 9.13
CA ILE A 415 17.33 3.59 9.50
C ILE A 415 16.77 2.22 9.12
N ALA A 416 15.48 1.99 9.32
CA ALA A 416 14.82 0.74 8.95
C ALA A 416 14.91 0.46 7.43
N TYR A 417 14.61 1.45 6.58
CA TYR A 417 14.75 1.31 5.13
C TYR A 417 16.21 1.13 4.70
N LEU A 418 17.14 1.87 5.29
CA LEU A 418 18.57 1.69 5.01
C LEU A 418 19.06 0.30 5.39
N SER A 419 18.53 -0.30 6.47
CA SER A 419 18.83 -1.68 6.86
C SER A 419 18.35 -2.70 5.81
N SER A 420 17.12 -2.54 5.30
CA SER A 420 16.56 -3.37 4.23
C SER A 420 17.39 -3.25 2.94
N ILE A 421 17.67 -2.03 2.50
CA ILE A 421 18.49 -1.74 1.31
C ILE A 421 19.88 -2.37 1.45
N SER A 422 20.51 -2.25 2.61
CA SER A 422 21.82 -2.84 2.88
C SER A 422 21.82 -4.36 2.72
N ILE A 423 20.78 -5.03 3.24
CA ILE A 423 20.61 -6.48 3.09
C ILE A 423 20.50 -6.86 1.60
N MET A 424 19.70 -6.12 0.83
CA MET A 424 19.54 -6.39 -0.59
C MET A 424 20.85 -6.22 -1.36
N LEU A 425 21.60 -5.15 -1.08
CA LEU A 425 22.87 -4.86 -1.75
C LEU A 425 23.97 -5.86 -1.39
N LEU A 426 24.10 -6.23 -0.12
CA LEU A 426 25.12 -7.21 0.35
C LEU A 426 24.91 -8.59 -0.27
N ASN A 427 23.65 -9.00 -0.46
CA ASN A 427 23.33 -10.32 -1.02
C ASN A 427 23.31 -10.35 -2.56
N TRP A 428 23.40 -9.19 -3.23
CA TRP A 428 23.33 -9.11 -4.68
C TRP A 428 24.41 -9.90 -5.40
N LYS A 429 25.69 -9.72 -4.98
CA LYS A 429 26.82 -10.41 -5.62
C LYS A 429 26.72 -11.93 -5.52
N GLY A 430 26.33 -12.44 -4.36
CA GLY A 430 26.12 -13.87 -4.15
C GLY A 430 24.98 -14.44 -4.99
N LEU A 431 23.92 -13.62 -5.21
CA LEU A 431 22.77 -14.01 -6.02
C LEU A 431 23.14 -14.14 -7.50
N VAL A 432 23.85 -13.16 -8.07
CA VAL A 432 24.22 -13.15 -9.50
C VAL A 432 25.21 -14.25 -9.84
N ASN A 433 26.17 -14.54 -8.95
CA ASN A 433 27.13 -15.62 -9.16
C ASN A 433 26.50 -17.03 -9.05
N SER A 434 25.27 -17.14 -8.60
CA SER A 434 24.52 -18.40 -8.43
C SER A 434 23.42 -18.61 -9.50
N CYS A 435 23.27 -17.67 -10.43
CA CYS A 435 22.42 -17.72 -11.63
C CYS A 435 23.26 -17.95 -12.87
#